data_fb61d783a2ab860f950eed6aefb0b424
#
_entry.id   fb61d783a2ab860f950eed6aefb0b424
#
_cell.length_a   1.000
_cell.length_b   1.000
_cell.length_c   1.000
_cell.angle_alpha   90.00
_cell.angle_beta   90.00
_cell.angle_gamma   90.00
#
_symmetry.space_group_name_H-M   'P 1'
#
loop_
_entity.id
_entity.type
_entity.pdbx_description
1 polymer ?
#
loop_
_entity_poly.entity_id
_entity_poly.type
_entity_poly.pdbx_seq_one_letter_code
_entity_poly.pdbx_strand_id
1 'polypeptide(L)'
;MCHTAAVTVETLQTQQQLIVRQRIRLMVNQYEVHAVSPDGQEAGVLAFAQQKRMAFKEQVTLYTDDTKQTPVLGFKARQVIDLGATYDVIDPAGRPIGLFRKNFKESLLRSTWHLEQPGYADMIGRETNLTVAVLRRFVDSLSWLPYHFDFAVADRPVFSVVKKWGIRDRYVVTIHDPQVDRRLVVAMAVALDALQAR
;
A
#
# COMPACT_ATOMS: atom_id res chain seq x y z
N MET A 1 25.64 1.61 2.96
CA MET A 1 24.27 1.05 2.88
C MET A 1 23.29 1.70 3.88
N CYS A 2 23.61 1.84 5.18
CA CYS A 2 22.69 2.41 6.16
C CYS A 2 22.30 3.89 5.87
N HIS A 3 23.22 4.69 5.36
CA HIS A 3 22.99 6.11 5.04
C HIS A 3 21.97 6.31 3.90
N THR A 4 22.04 5.51 2.83
CA THR A 4 21.11 5.61 1.69
C THR A 4 19.67 5.27 2.10
N ALA A 5 19.46 4.24 2.94
CA ALA A 5 18.13 3.91 3.44
C ALA A 5 17.56 5.03 4.33
N ALA A 6 18.38 5.65 5.18
CA ALA A 6 17.97 6.75 6.04
C ALA A 6 17.51 7.96 5.20
N VAL A 7 18.31 8.39 4.22
CA VAL A 7 17.95 9.48 3.30
C VAL A 7 16.65 9.18 2.54
N THR A 8 16.48 7.95 2.08
CA THR A 8 15.25 7.52 1.40
C THR A 8 14.02 7.60 2.32
N VAL A 9 14.14 7.13 3.57
CA VAL A 9 13.06 7.19 4.55
C VAL A 9 12.70 8.64 4.89
N GLU A 10 13.68 9.50 5.13
CA GLU A 10 13.46 10.93 5.38
C GLU A 10 12.74 11.58 4.20
N THR A 11 13.21 11.36 2.97
CA THR A 11 12.57 11.88 1.77
C THR A 11 11.14 11.36 1.63
N LEU A 12 10.90 10.07 1.91
CA LEU A 12 9.58 9.48 1.89
C LEU A 12 8.64 10.17 2.89
N GLN A 13 9.12 10.44 4.11
CA GLN A 13 8.31 11.07 5.17
C GLN A 13 7.90 12.53 4.86
N THR A 14 8.61 13.23 3.97
CA THR A 14 8.26 14.60 3.57
C THR A 14 7.22 14.65 2.45
N GLN A 15 6.92 13.54 1.78
CA GLN A 15 6.01 13.55 0.64
C GLN A 15 4.56 13.78 1.09
N GLN A 16 3.85 14.65 0.37
CA GLN A 16 2.40 14.82 0.47
C GLN A 16 1.64 13.98 -0.56
N GLN A 17 2.30 13.64 -1.67
CA GLN A 17 1.78 12.72 -2.67
C GLN A 17 2.86 11.72 -3.07
N LEU A 18 2.41 10.49 -3.38
CA LEU A 18 3.23 9.42 -3.91
C LEU A 18 2.50 8.78 -5.10
N ILE A 19 3.27 8.24 -6.02
CA ILE A 19 2.74 7.41 -7.08
C ILE A 19 3.32 6.01 -6.93
N VAL A 20 2.43 5.01 -6.83
CA VAL A 20 2.80 3.60 -6.85
C VAL A 20 2.46 3.03 -8.22
N ARG A 21 3.46 2.50 -8.92
CA ARG A 21 3.30 1.84 -10.21
C ARG A 21 3.50 0.35 -10.08
N GLN A 22 2.55 -0.42 -10.60
CA GLN A 22 2.74 -1.85 -10.78
C GLN A 22 3.33 -2.11 -12.18
N ARG A 23 4.36 -2.94 -12.24
CA ARG A 23 4.91 -3.51 -13.47
C ARG A 23 4.72 -5.01 -13.46
N ILE A 24 3.83 -5.49 -14.30
CA ILE A 24 3.57 -6.93 -14.45
C ILE A 24 4.68 -7.52 -15.31
N ARG A 25 5.40 -8.51 -14.78
CA ARG A 25 6.37 -9.34 -15.49
C ARG A 25 5.86 -10.79 -15.51
N LEU A 26 6.44 -11.60 -16.37
CA LEU A 26 5.96 -12.97 -16.64
C LEU A 26 5.77 -13.81 -15.36
N MET A 27 6.67 -13.70 -14.39
CA MET A 27 6.69 -14.50 -13.15
C MET A 27 6.64 -13.67 -11.87
N VAL A 28 6.68 -12.34 -11.95
CA VAL A 28 6.78 -11.45 -10.81
C VAL A 28 5.91 -10.21 -11.00
N ASN A 29 5.40 -9.66 -9.90
CA ASN A 29 4.89 -8.30 -9.83
C ASN A 29 5.98 -7.40 -9.25
N GLN A 30 6.18 -6.25 -9.87
CA GLN A 30 7.10 -5.22 -9.38
C GLN A 30 6.29 -3.97 -9.05
N TYR A 31 6.67 -3.30 -7.97
CA TYR A 31 6.10 -2.05 -7.54
C TYR A 31 7.20 -1.01 -7.40
N GLU A 32 7.00 0.15 -8.01
CA GLU A 32 7.85 1.33 -7.85
C GLU A 32 7.06 2.41 -7.16
N VAL A 33 7.62 2.98 -6.11
CA VAL A 33 7.08 4.12 -5.39
C VAL A 33 7.86 5.35 -5.81
N HIS A 34 7.17 6.32 -6.41
CA HIS A 34 7.77 7.55 -6.91
C HIS A 34 7.37 8.73 -6.04
N ALA A 35 8.29 9.67 -5.83
CA ALA A 35 7.97 11.01 -5.39
C ALA A 35 7.13 11.72 -6.44
N VAL A 36 6.40 12.76 -6.03
CA VAL A 36 5.66 13.64 -6.92
C VAL A 36 6.25 15.04 -6.81
N SER A 37 6.64 15.61 -7.94
CA SER A 37 7.12 16.99 -8.02
C SER A 37 5.98 17.99 -7.87
N PRO A 38 6.27 19.28 -7.57
CA PRO A 38 5.23 20.30 -7.36
C PRO A 38 4.28 20.52 -8.55
N ASP A 39 4.72 20.18 -9.76
CA ASP A 39 3.91 20.20 -10.98
C ASP A 39 3.06 18.92 -11.19
N GLY A 40 3.05 18.01 -10.21
CA GLY A 40 2.27 16.77 -10.24
C GLY A 40 2.87 15.65 -11.08
N GLN A 41 4.11 15.80 -11.55
CA GLN A 41 4.81 14.78 -12.33
C GLN A 41 5.53 13.78 -11.43
N GLU A 42 5.77 12.58 -11.94
CA GLU A 42 6.59 11.61 -11.27
C GLU A 42 8.04 12.06 -11.23
N ALA A 43 8.59 12.07 -10.03
CA ALA A 43 10.01 12.32 -9.77
C ALA A 43 10.76 11.00 -9.48
N GLY A 44 11.86 11.06 -8.73
CA GLY A 44 12.70 9.90 -8.46
C GLY A 44 11.97 8.74 -7.75
N VAL A 45 12.50 7.53 -7.94
CA VAL A 45 12.05 6.33 -7.23
C VAL A 45 12.51 6.40 -5.77
N LEU A 46 11.58 6.23 -4.85
CA LEU A 46 11.82 6.21 -3.40
C LEU A 46 11.81 4.79 -2.83
N ALA A 47 11.08 3.87 -3.45
CA ALA A 47 11.10 2.47 -3.03
C ALA A 47 10.73 1.54 -4.19
N PHE A 48 11.23 0.32 -4.10
CA PHE A 48 10.99 -0.76 -5.06
C PHE A 48 10.64 -2.05 -4.34
N ALA A 49 9.61 -2.75 -4.80
CA ALA A 49 9.31 -4.10 -4.36
C ALA A 49 9.20 -5.06 -5.54
N GLN A 50 9.67 -6.28 -5.34
CA GLN A 50 9.48 -7.37 -6.29
C GLN A 50 8.94 -8.58 -5.57
N GLN A 51 7.91 -9.17 -6.15
CA GLN A 51 7.23 -10.30 -5.57
C GLN A 51 6.95 -11.37 -6.62
N LYS A 52 7.18 -12.65 -6.27
CA LYS A 52 6.75 -13.78 -7.08
C LYS A 52 5.21 -13.86 -7.06
N ARG A 53 4.58 -14.01 -8.24
CA ARG A 53 3.12 -14.02 -8.42
C ARG A 53 2.36 -14.99 -7.51
N MET A 54 3.00 -16.07 -7.10
CA MET A 54 2.40 -17.13 -6.28
C MET A 54 2.74 -17.04 -4.78
N ALA A 55 3.67 -16.14 -4.38
CA ALA A 55 4.25 -16.09 -3.04
C ALA A 55 3.76 -14.92 -2.16
N PHE A 56 2.66 -14.25 -2.56
CA PHE A 56 2.17 -13.06 -1.84
C PHE A 56 1.65 -13.33 -0.42
N LYS A 57 1.47 -14.58 -0.05
CA LYS A 57 0.81 -14.88 1.22
C LYS A 57 1.67 -14.63 2.46
N GLU A 58 2.99 -14.46 2.32
CA GLU A 58 3.86 -14.52 3.49
C GLU A 58 4.61 -13.21 3.79
N GLN A 59 5.29 -12.63 2.83
CA GLN A 59 6.14 -11.45 3.08
C GLN A 59 6.42 -10.64 1.82
N VAL A 60 6.43 -9.31 1.96
CA VAL A 60 6.92 -8.36 0.93
C VAL A 60 7.98 -7.47 1.57
N THR A 61 9.10 -7.29 0.89
CA THR A 61 10.14 -6.34 1.28
C THR A 61 10.24 -5.25 0.21
N LEU A 62 10.26 -4.01 0.66
CA LEU A 62 10.54 -2.85 -0.17
C LEU A 62 11.97 -2.41 0.05
N TYR A 63 12.65 -2.08 -1.04
CA TYR A 63 14.05 -1.67 -1.10
C TYR A 63 14.15 -0.25 -1.63
N THR A 64 15.31 0.39 -1.51
CA THR A 64 15.55 1.72 -2.09
C THR A 64 15.42 1.72 -3.61
N ASP A 65 15.81 0.62 -4.25
CA ASP A 65 15.89 0.47 -5.70
C ASP A 65 15.77 -1.02 -6.14
N ASP A 66 15.87 -1.25 -7.43
CA ASP A 66 15.74 -2.56 -8.07
C ASP A 66 16.95 -3.48 -7.88
N THR A 67 18.08 -2.99 -7.34
CA THR A 67 19.22 -3.84 -6.94
C THR A 67 18.88 -4.70 -5.72
N LYS A 68 17.87 -4.29 -4.94
CA LYS A 68 17.35 -4.99 -3.74
C LYS A 68 18.40 -5.21 -2.64
N GLN A 69 19.37 -4.32 -2.55
CA GLN A 69 20.44 -4.43 -1.55
C GLN A 69 20.10 -3.73 -0.24
N THR A 70 19.34 -2.63 -0.31
CA THR A 70 19.06 -1.79 0.84
C THR A 70 17.57 -1.80 1.15
N PRO A 71 17.12 -2.58 2.15
CA PRO A 71 15.71 -2.63 2.54
C PRO A 71 15.28 -1.31 3.22
N VAL A 72 14.04 -0.90 2.97
CA VAL A 72 13.39 0.28 3.56
C VAL A 72 12.34 -0.14 4.59
N LEU A 73 11.54 -1.14 4.25
CA LEU A 73 10.52 -1.72 5.11
C LEU A 73 10.15 -3.13 4.62
N GLY A 74 9.49 -3.88 5.48
CA GLY A 74 8.85 -5.15 5.11
C GLY A 74 7.47 -5.26 5.72
N PHE A 75 6.59 -6.05 5.11
CA PHE A 75 5.36 -6.47 5.77
C PHE A 75 5.14 -7.97 5.60
N LYS A 76 4.58 -8.60 6.64
CA LYS A 76 4.44 -10.04 6.74
C LYS A 76 3.11 -10.42 7.39
N ALA A 77 2.43 -11.44 6.84
CA ALA A 77 1.24 -12.01 7.48
C ALA A 77 1.63 -12.74 8.78
N ARG A 78 0.86 -12.50 9.86
CA ARG A 78 1.03 -13.21 11.14
C ARG A 78 0.69 -14.69 11.01
N GLN A 79 -0.34 -15.01 10.24
CA GLN A 79 -0.80 -16.38 10.00
C GLN A 79 -1.18 -16.54 8.52
N VAL A 80 -0.79 -17.68 7.92
CA VAL A 80 -0.97 -17.94 6.49
C VAL A 80 -2.40 -18.42 6.15
N ILE A 81 -3.19 -18.86 7.13
CA ILE A 81 -4.42 -19.64 6.94
C ILE A 81 -5.69 -18.85 7.32
N ASP A 82 -5.60 -17.60 7.76
CA ASP A 82 -6.77 -16.90 8.29
C ASP A 82 -7.42 -15.97 7.25
N LEU A 83 -8.76 -16.07 7.11
CA LEU A 83 -9.59 -15.16 6.30
C LEU A 83 -9.51 -13.69 6.77
N GLY A 84 -8.89 -13.44 7.94
CA GLY A 84 -8.64 -12.13 8.53
C GLY A 84 -7.16 -11.80 8.69
N ALA A 85 -6.31 -12.20 7.74
CA ALA A 85 -4.85 -12.04 7.88
C ALA A 85 -4.45 -10.63 8.32
N THR A 86 -3.78 -10.56 9.46
CA THR A 86 -3.11 -9.35 9.94
C THR A 86 -1.69 -9.33 9.41
N TYR A 87 -1.27 -8.20 8.88
CA TYR A 87 0.07 -8.00 8.33
C TYR A 87 0.82 -7.02 9.22
N ASP A 88 1.92 -7.46 9.80
CA ASP A 88 2.84 -6.58 10.52
C ASP A 88 3.76 -5.86 9.55
N VAL A 89 3.91 -4.56 9.73
CA VAL A 89 4.84 -3.72 8.98
C VAL A 89 6.02 -3.38 9.88
N ILE A 90 7.22 -3.73 9.42
CA ILE A 90 8.46 -3.61 10.20
C ILE A 90 9.52 -2.82 9.42
N ASP A 91 10.41 -2.17 10.14
CA ASP A 91 11.61 -1.57 9.57
C ASP A 91 12.72 -2.62 9.33
N PRO A 92 13.83 -2.27 8.67
CA PRO A 92 14.93 -3.20 8.43
C PRO A 92 15.60 -3.76 9.70
N ALA A 93 15.43 -3.09 10.85
CA ALA A 93 15.91 -3.55 12.14
C ALA A 93 14.90 -4.44 12.89
N GLY A 94 13.74 -4.73 12.27
CA GLY A 94 12.68 -5.53 12.86
C GLY A 94 11.76 -4.77 13.82
N ARG A 95 11.89 -3.45 13.91
CA ARG A 95 11.05 -2.63 14.79
C ARG A 95 9.68 -2.42 14.14
N PRO A 96 8.58 -2.51 14.91
CA PRO A 96 7.24 -2.33 14.35
C PRO A 96 7.02 -0.88 13.89
N ILE A 97 6.57 -0.73 12.65
CA ILE A 97 6.06 0.53 12.08
C ILE A 97 4.56 0.60 12.29
N GLY A 98 3.87 -0.52 12.21
CA GLY A 98 2.44 -0.64 12.35
C GLY A 98 1.93 -1.98 11.85
N LEU A 99 0.63 -2.07 11.66
CA LEU A 99 -0.01 -3.25 11.06
C LEU A 99 -1.22 -2.84 10.23
N PHE A 100 -1.66 -3.74 9.36
CA PHE A 100 -2.96 -3.62 8.69
C PHE A 100 -3.66 -4.97 8.59
N ARG A 101 -4.99 -4.94 8.60
CA ARG A 101 -5.84 -6.12 8.49
C ARG A 101 -7.12 -5.82 7.71
N LYS A 102 -7.60 -6.79 6.94
CA LYS A 102 -8.89 -6.71 6.26
C LYS A 102 -10.01 -7.14 7.19
N ASN A 103 -11.06 -6.33 7.31
CA ASN A 103 -12.25 -6.72 8.05
C ASN A 103 -13.25 -7.44 7.13
N PHE A 104 -13.25 -8.77 7.16
CA PHE A 104 -14.12 -9.57 6.31
C PHE A 104 -15.60 -9.45 6.65
N LYS A 105 -15.95 -9.26 7.91
CA LYS A 105 -17.37 -9.12 8.32
C LYS A 105 -17.98 -7.85 7.76
N GLU A 106 -17.29 -6.73 7.86
CA GLU A 106 -17.73 -5.44 7.28
C GLU A 106 -17.51 -5.38 5.77
N SER A 107 -16.65 -6.22 5.22
CA SER A 107 -16.29 -6.26 3.80
C SER A 107 -17.31 -7.00 2.93
N LEU A 108 -18.46 -7.47 3.46
CA LEU A 108 -19.47 -8.16 2.65
C LEU A 108 -20.03 -7.26 1.54
N LEU A 109 -20.19 -5.97 1.80
CA LEU A 109 -20.68 -4.99 0.83
C LEU A 109 -19.57 -4.02 0.36
N ARG A 110 -18.63 -3.69 1.25
CA ARG A 110 -17.56 -2.71 1.01
C ARG A 110 -16.26 -3.21 1.61
N SER A 111 -15.17 -3.22 0.85
CA SER A 111 -13.86 -3.56 1.39
C SER A 111 -13.47 -2.59 2.51
N THR A 112 -13.26 -3.13 3.71
CA THR A 112 -12.86 -2.36 4.90
C THR A 112 -11.52 -2.86 5.41
N TRP A 113 -10.62 -1.93 5.69
CA TRP A 113 -9.30 -2.19 6.22
C TRP A 113 -9.09 -1.44 7.52
N HIS A 114 -8.39 -2.05 8.47
CA HIS A 114 -7.93 -1.41 9.70
C HIS A 114 -6.42 -1.26 9.63
N LEU A 115 -5.93 -0.07 9.98
CA LEU A 115 -4.51 0.23 10.13
C LEU A 115 -4.24 0.74 11.53
N GLU A 116 -3.16 0.24 12.12
CA GLU A 116 -2.70 0.65 13.44
C GLU A 116 -1.25 1.13 13.32
N GLN A 117 -0.95 2.30 13.89
CA GLN A 117 0.39 2.86 13.99
C GLN A 117 0.68 3.16 15.45
N PRO A 118 1.83 2.75 16.00
CA PRO A 118 2.18 3.05 17.40
C PRO A 118 2.12 4.56 17.67
N GLY A 119 1.40 4.93 18.73
CA GLY A 119 1.22 6.34 19.12
C GLY A 119 0.26 7.15 18.27
N TYR A 120 -0.49 6.50 17.38
CA TYR A 120 -1.52 7.11 16.54
C TYR A 120 -2.86 6.40 16.72
N ALA A 121 -3.97 7.10 16.51
CA ALA A 121 -5.29 6.50 16.62
C ALA A 121 -5.56 5.53 15.45
N ASP A 122 -6.38 4.51 15.69
CA ASP A 122 -6.72 3.49 14.69
C ASP A 122 -7.38 4.11 13.46
N MET A 123 -6.87 3.75 12.30
CA MET A 123 -7.37 4.23 11.00
C MET A 123 -8.27 3.17 10.37
N ILE A 124 -9.39 3.63 9.81
CA ILE A 124 -10.31 2.78 9.05
C ILE A 124 -10.26 3.21 7.59
N GLY A 125 -9.90 2.27 6.73
CA GLY A 125 -9.90 2.43 5.27
C GLY A 125 -11.17 1.84 4.67
N ARG A 126 -11.91 2.63 3.90
CA ARG A 126 -13.13 2.19 3.20
C ARG A 126 -13.06 2.51 1.72
N GLU A 127 -13.57 1.58 0.92
CA GLU A 127 -13.74 1.85 -0.51
C GLU A 127 -14.87 2.85 -0.71
N THR A 128 -14.59 3.98 -1.38
CA THR A 128 -15.52 5.11 -1.50
C THR A 128 -16.66 4.79 -2.45
N ASN A 129 -16.40 4.06 -3.55
CA ASN A 129 -17.42 3.76 -4.57
C ASN A 129 -18.06 2.39 -4.36
N LEU A 130 -19.19 2.37 -3.68
CA LEU A 130 -19.97 1.16 -3.39
C LEU A 130 -20.41 0.41 -4.65
N THR A 131 -20.85 1.11 -5.69
CA THR A 131 -21.32 0.51 -6.94
C THR A 131 -20.21 -0.25 -7.64
N VAL A 132 -19.01 0.34 -7.71
CA VAL A 132 -17.83 -0.30 -8.30
C VAL A 132 -17.35 -1.48 -7.45
N ALA A 133 -17.40 -1.36 -6.12
CA ALA A 133 -17.02 -2.43 -5.20
C ALA A 133 -17.92 -3.66 -5.38
N VAL A 134 -19.25 -3.45 -5.48
CA VAL A 134 -20.25 -4.50 -5.69
C VAL A 134 -20.10 -5.12 -7.09
N LEU A 135 -19.98 -4.30 -8.14
CA LEU A 135 -19.81 -4.77 -9.52
C LEU A 135 -18.56 -5.65 -9.67
N ARG A 136 -17.43 -5.26 -9.12
CA ARG A 136 -16.18 -6.07 -9.16
C ARG A 136 -16.33 -7.43 -8.49
N ARG A 137 -17.17 -7.52 -7.46
CA ARG A 137 -17.37 -8.77 -6.71
C ARG A 137 -18.23 -9.78 -7.46
N PHE A 138 -19.21 -9.31 -8.21
CA PHE A 138 -20.15 -10.18 -8.94
C PHE A 138 -19.72 -10.49 -10.37
N VAL A 139 -18.76 -9.73 -10.91
CA VAL A 139 -18.28 -9.90 -12.29
C VAL A 139 -16.76 -9.93 -12.31
N ASP A 140 -16.19 -11.12 -12.31
CA ASP A 140 -14.73 -11.36 -12.27
C ASP A 140 -13.97 -10.60 -13.38
N SER A 141 -14.60 -10.43 -14.55
CA SER A 141 -14.03 -9.67 -15.66
C SER A 141 -13.89 -8.17 -15.39
N LEU A 142 -14.43 -7.63 -14.31
CA LEU A 142 -14.37 -6.21 -13.92
C LEU A 142 -13.34 -5.91 -12.81
N SER A 143 -12.44 -6.85 -12.52
CA SER A 143 -11.35 -6.65 -11.54
C SER A 143 -10.41 -5.48 -11.90
N TRP A 144 -10.38 -5.07 -13.16
CA TRP A 144 -9.61 -3.94 -13.69
C TRP A 144 -10.23 -2.56 -13.37
N LEU A 145 -11.49 -2.48 -12.89
CA LEU A 145 -12.12 -1.21 -12.54
C LEU A 145 -11.32 -0.45 -11.48
N PRO A 146 -11.22 0.89 -11.61
CA PRO A 146 -10.52 1.72 -10.65
C PRO A 146 -11.21 1.64 -9.28
N TYR A 147 -10.42 1.71 -8.22
CA TYR A 147 -10.94 1.82 -6.87
C TYR A 147 -10.35 3.03 -6.16
N HIS A 148 -11.08 3.49 -5.16
CA HIS A 148 -10.68 4.59 -4.32
C HIS A 148 -10.89 4.19 -2.86
N PHE A 149 -9.82 4.23 -2.08
CA PHE A 149 -9.85 4.01 -0.64
C PHE A 149 -9.51 5.28 0.11
N ASP A 150 -10.37 5.65 1.05
CA ASP A 150 -10.12 6.71 2.01
C ASP A 150 -9.87 6.09 3.39
N PHE A 151 -8.76 6.52 4.00
CA PHE A 151 -8.35 6.12 5.34
C PHE A 151 -8.54 7.31 6.27
N ALA A 152 -9.30 7.11 7.34
CA ALA A 152 -9.66 8.14 8.29
C ALA A 152 -9.59 7.64 9.73
N VAL A 153 -9.36 8.55 10.67
CA VAL A 153 -9.60 8.39 12.10
C VAL A 153 -10.91 9.08 12.43
N ALA A 154 -11.94 8.32 12.78
CA ALA A 154 -13.31 8.80 12.79
C ALA A 154 -13.67 9.45 11.44
N ASP A 155 -13.95 10.76 11.43
CA ASP A 155 -14.28 11.51 10.20
C ASP A 155 -13.12 12.37 9.68
N ARG A 156 -11.94 12.31 10.32
CA ARG A 156 -10.76 13.09 9.91
C ARG A 156 -9.95 12.29 8.89
N PRO A 157 -9.82 12.77 7.65
CA PRO A 157 -9.04 12.08 6.63
C PRO A 157 -7.56 12.04 7.00
N VAL A 158 -6.92 10.89 6.78
CA VAL A 158 -5.50 10.66 7.02
C VAL A 158 -4.73 10.51 5.72
N PHE A 159 -5.19 9.63 4.84
CA PHE A 159 -4.65 9.49 3.49
C PHE A 159 -5.67 8.80 2.57
N SER A 160 -5.48 8.94 1.28
CA SER A 160 -6.27 8.26 0.26
C SER A 160 -5.41 7.53 -0.76
N VAL A 161 -5.95 6.45 -1.33
CA VAL A 161 -5.32 5.65 -2.39
C VAL A 161 -6.29 5.52 -3.55
N VAL A 162 -5.95 6.10 -4.69
CA VAL A 162 -6.79 6.12 -5.89
C VAL A 162 -6.11 5.40 -7.03
N LYS A 163 -6.71 4.29 -7.50
CA LYS A 163 -6.28 3.61 -8.74
C LYS A 163 -6.72 4.45 -9.93
N LYS A 164 -5.77 4.85 -10.76
CA LYS A 164 -6.05 5.60 -12.00
C LYS A 164 -6.24 4.65 -13.18
N TRP A 165 -7.13 5.04 -14.08
CA TRP A 165 -7.30 4.36 -15.35
C TRP A 165 -6.03 4.46 -16.20
N GLY A 166 -5.64 3.36 -16.87
CA GLY A 166 -4.51 3.36 -17.78
C GLY A 166 -4.08 1.94 -18.16
N ILE A 167 -3.18 1.85 -19.15
CA ILE A 167 -2.59 0.59 -19.63
C ILE A 167 -1.72 -0.07 -18.56
N ARG A 168 -1.30 0.70 -17.54
CA ARG A 168 -0.51 0.22 -16.41
C ARG A 168 -1.18 0.65 -15.11
N ASP A 169 -1.24 -0.25 -14.15
CA ASP A 169 -1.79 0.06 -12.84
C ASP A 169 -0.94 1.12 -12.15
N ARG A 170 -1.57 2.26 -11.91
CA ARG A 170 -1.00 3.45 -11.27
C ARG A 170 -1.90 3.87 -10.14
N TYR A 171 -1.33 4.00 -8.95
CA TYR A 171 -2.01 4.42 -7.74
C TYR A 171 -1.48 5.78 -7.32
N VAL A 172 -2.36 6.74 -7.13
CA VAL A 172 -2.03 8.03 -6.52
C VAL A 172 -2.39 7.93 -5.05
N VAL A 173 -1.40 8.16 -4.21
CA VAL A 173 -1.52 8.22 -2.76
C VAL A 173 -1.43 9.67 -2.34
N THR A 174 -2.42 10.17 -1.62
CA THR A 174 -2.44 11.55 -1.09
C THR A 174 -2.45 11.50 0.42
N ILE A 175 -1.54 12.22 1.05
CA ILE A 175 -1.40 12.31 2.50
C ILE A 175 -2.13 13.57 2.98
N HIS A 176 -3.05 13.38 3.91
CA HIS A 176 -3.84 14.48 4.52
C HIS A 176 -3.34 14.83 5.93
N ASP A 177 -2.83 13.80 6.66
CA ASP A 177 -2.27 14.02 7.99
C ASP A 177 -0.74 13.79 7.97
N PRO A 178 0.06 14.81 8.33
CA PRO A 178 1.52 14.69 8.31
C PRO A 178 2.09 13.72 9.37
N GLN A 179 1.31 13.30 10.35
CA GLN A 179 1.75 12.40 11.44
C GLN A 179 1.72 10.92 11.03
N VAL A 180 1.04 10.56 9.92
CA VAL A 180 1.02 9.17 9.46
C VAL A 180 2.39 8.77 8.90
N ASP A 181 2.88 7.61 9.29
CA ASP A 181 4.12 7.06 8.74
C ASP A 181 3.92 6.63 7.29
N ARG A 182 4.63 7.29 6.34
CA ARG A 182 4.51 7.01 4.91
C ARG A 182 4.94 5.60 4.54
N ARG A 183 5.78 4.95 5.35
CA ARG A 183 6.15 3.53 5.14
C ARG A 183 4.93 2.61 5.33
N LEU A 184 4.10 2.88 6.36
CA LEU A 184 2.85 2.15 6.57
C LEU A 184 1.86 2.42 5.42
N VAL A 185 1.75 3.67 4.97
CA VAL A 185 0.90 4.06 3.83
C VAL A 185 1.33 3.36 2.54
N VAL A 186 2.62 3.32 2.24
CA VAL A 186 3.16 2.63 1.06
C VAL A 186 2.94 1.11 1.16
N ALA A 187 3.17 0.51 2.32
CA ALA A 187 2.87 -0.91 2.54
C ALA A 187 1.40 -1.22 2.27
N MET A 188 0.48 -0.36 2.76
CA MET A 188 -0.95 -0.49 2.51
C MET A 188 -1.30 -0.33 1.02
N ALA A 189 -0.74 0.66 0.33
CA ALA A 189 -1.01 0.89 -1.10
C ALA A 189 -0.58 -0.31 -1.96
N VAL A 190 0.58 -0.90 -1.68
CA VAL A 190 1.05 -2.14 -2.34
C VAL A 190 0.15 -3.33 -1.98
N ALA A 191 -0.27 -3.46 -0.72
CA ALA A 191 -1.14 -4.53 -0.27
C ALA A 191 -2.55 -4.44 -0.89
N LEU A 192 -3.09 -3.24 -1.07
CA LEU A 192 -4.38 -3.03 -1.74
C LEU A 192 -4.37 -3.62 -3.15
N ASP A 193 -3.35 -3.38 -3.94
CA ASP A 193 -3.25 -3.96 -5.28
C ASP A 193 -3.15 -5.49 -5.22
N ALA A 194 -2.26 -5.96 -4.43
CA ALA A 194 -1.91 -7.37 -4.38
C ALA A 194 -2.98 -8.26 -3.73
N LEU A 195 -3.79 -7.73 -2.80
CA LEU A 195 -4.82 -8.46 -2.05
C LEU A 195 -6.25 -8.21 -2.58
N GLN A 196 -6.45 -7.17 -3.39
CA GLN A 196 -7.75 -6.87 -4.01
C GLN A 196 -7.98 -7.62 -5.34
N ALA A 197 -6.90 -8.02 -6.01
CA ALA A 197 -6.94 -8.72 -7.30
C ALA A 197 -7.39 -10.20 -7.21
N ARG A 198 -8.05 -10.60 -6.08
CA ARG A 198 -8.51 -11.98 -5.85
C ARG A 198 -9.97 -12.02 -5.45
#